data_ee844a5a5e6f4380029523049e339549
#
_entry.id   ee844a5a5e6f4380029523049e339549
#
_cell.length_a   1.000
_cell.length_b   1.000
_cell.length_c   1.000
_cell.angle_alpha   90.00
_cell.angle_beta   90.00
_cell.angle_gamma   90.00
#
_symmetry.space_group_name_H-M   'P 1'
#
loop_
_entity.id
_entity.type
_entity.pdbx_description
1 polymer ?
#
loop_
_entity_poly.entity_id
_entity_poly.type
_entity_poly.pdbx_seq_one_letter_code
_entity_poly.pdbx_strand_id
1 'polypeptide(L)'
;LSATGPNRTYHWSGTIDPGATAGGPAYDGGDESGLHWQTYAEALQAAGVSWKVYQNAADNFGDNALAYFTQFTNAPAGSALAVKGMGSVPKATGRTPDDIAAAIKADVAAGALPQVCWIVADQQSSEHPYATPQDGAHFVHLVMDALNADPDVFNSTVLLLNYDENDGFFDHVPPPAAPPGTLGEFYNNTNIGLGFRVPLIAISPWTRGGWVNSETFDHTSVLRFMEVWTAALGTPANCVNISAWRRSVCGDLTGVFDFANPVYGMPALPDTSQTIGLATCGPLSNPAPANNTLPAQESGTRPARTLPYQPNANLDHLEFATGGVTKVWLAMDNTAGTGTTSAHFAAYANAYRSGGPWQYTVAPGSATSDFFNCATNYGAGKYDLTIVGPNRFLRRFTG
;
A
#
# COMPACT_ATOMS: atom_id res chain seq x y z
N LEU A 1 6.91 -1.20 -7.23
CA LEU A 1 7.02 -2.60 -6.87
C LEU A 1 5.69 -3.32 -7.10
N SER A 2 5.73 -4.55 -7.53
CA SER A 2 4.54 -5.36 -7.82
C SER A 2 4.86 -6.86 -7.70
N ALA A 3 5.49 -7.22 -6.58
CA ALA A 3 5.78 -8.61 -6.24
C ALA A 3 5.72 -8.79 -4.71
N THR A 4 5.36 -9.97 -4.26
CA THR A 4 5.15 -10.36 -2.86
C THR A 4 6.31 -9.94 -1.95
N GLY A 5 7.52 -10.41 -2.21
CA GLY A 5 8.70 -10.18 -1.37
C GLY A 5 8.97 -8.71 -1.08
N PRO A 6 9.21 -7.85 -2.10
CA PRO A 6 9.46 -6.44 -1.88
C PRO A 6 8.29 -5.69 -1.24
N ASN A 7 7.04 -5.97 -1.63
CA ASN A 7 5.89 -5.27 -1.11
C ASN A 7 5.65 -5.60 0.37
N ARG A 8 5.74 -6.88 0.74
CA ARG A 8 5.68 -7.31 2.15
C ARG A 8 6.85 -6.78 2.96
N THR A 9 8.05 -6.71 2.38
CA THR A 9 9.21 -6.12 3.06
C THR A 9 8.97 -4.64 3.37
N TYR A 10 8.40 -3.86 2.45
CA TYR A 10 7.96 -2.49 2.75
C TYR A 10 6.91 -2.45 3.86
N HIS A 11 5.90 -3.32 3.80
CA HIS A 11 4.81 -3.36 4.78
C HIS A 11 5.28 -3.72 6.20
N TRP A 12 6.37 -4.49 6.35
CA TRP A 12 6.86 -4.96 7.65
C TRP A 12 8.09 -4.22 8.17
N SER A 13 8.79 -3.47 7.29
CA SER A 13 10.07 -2.85 7.67
C SER A 13 10.35 -1.48 7.06
N GLY A 14 9.51 -1.00 6.14
CA GLY A 14 9.58 0.35 5.57
C GLY A 14 10.60 0.57 4.46
N THR A 15 11.37 -0.46 4.08
CA THR A 15 12.36 -0.39 2.99
C THR A 15 12.61 -1.77 2.41
N ILE A 16 13.20 -1.82 1.23
CA ILE A 16 13.80 -3.03 0.65
C ILE A 16 15.34 -3.03 0.70
N ASP A 17 15.94 -2.05 1.37
CA ASP A 17 17.40 -1.82 1.39
C ASP A 17 18.01 -1.72 -0.03
N PRO A 18 17.60 -0.75 -0.86
CA PRO A 18 18.06 -0.66 -2.25
C PRO A 18 19.56 -0.38 -2.38
N GLY A 19 20.20 0.04 -1.30
CA GLY A 19 21.64 0.23 -1.22
C GLY A 19 22.41 -1.06 -0.93
N ALA A 20 21.76 -2.19 -0.70
CA ALA A 20 22.37 -3.48 -0.34
C ALA A 20 23.32 -3.38 0.87
N THR A 21 22.94 -2.62 1.89
CA THR A 21 23.77 -2.36 3.07
C THR A 21 23.51 -3.31 4.22
N ALA A 22 22.36 -3.99 4.20
CA ALA A 22 21.90 -4.86 5.27
C ALA A 22 21.25 -6.17 4.75
N GLY A 23 21.78 -6.71 3.68
CA GLY A 23 21.33 -7.98 3.10
C GLY A 23 20.30 -7.84 1.97
N GLY A 24 19.90 -6.61 1.64
CA GLY A 24 19.03 -6.32 0.49
C GLY A 24 19.80 -6.28 -0.85
N PRO A 25 19.15 -5.80 -1.91
CA PRO A 25 17.76 -5.38 -1.92
C PRO A 25 16.79 -6.57 -1.95
N ALA A 26 15.70 -6.46 -1.21
CA ALA A 26 14.59 -7.39 -1.32
C ALA A 26 13.77 -7.05 -2.58
N TYR A 27 13.94 -7.81 -3.66
CA TYR A 27 13.22 -7.57 -4.92
C TYR A 27 12.79 -8.85 -5.66
N ASP A 28 13.07 -9.99 -5.08
CA ASP A 28 12.61 -11.28 -5.59
C ASP A 28 11.14 -11.53 -5.26
N GLY A 29 10.56 -12.56 -5.83
CA GLY A 29 9.11 -12.79 -5.80
C GLY A 29 8.52 -13.37 -4.52
N GLY A 30 9.29 -13.53 -3.43
CA GLY A 30 8.78 -14.08 -2.18
C GLY A 30 9.75 -14.95 -1.38
N ASP A 31 10.89 -15.31 -1.95
CA ASP A 31 11.92 -16.14 -1.29
C ASP A 31 13.06 -15.30 -0.73
N GLU A 32 12.76 -14.12 -0.23
CA GLU A 32 13.74 -13.23 0.36
C GLU A 32 14.39 -13.87 1.59
N SER A 33 15.67 -13.63 1.80
CA SER A 33 16.39 -14.18 2.94
C SER A 33 17.64 -13.37 3.27
N GLY A 34 18.19 -13.56 4.47
CA GLY A 34 19.44 -12.91 4.87
C GLY A 34 19.31 -11.43 5.21
N LEU A 35 18.11 -10.88 5.20
CA LEU A 35 17.86 -9.49 5.55
C LEU A 35 18.15 -9.25 7.03
N HIS A 36 18.69 -8.05 7.39
CA HIS A 36 19.07 -7.80 8.80
C HIS A 36 18.95 -6.33 9.25
N TRP A 37 18.16 -5.49 8.56
CA TRP A 37 17.78 -4.20 9.12
C TRP A 37 16.58 -4.34 10.08
N GLN A 38 16.29 -3.28 10.85
CA GLN A 38 15.22 -3.30 11.84
C GLN A 38 13.84 -3.45 11.19
N THR A 39 13.06 -4.41 11.67
CA THR A 39 11.63 -4.54 11.34
C THR A 39 10.76 -3.70 12.27
N TYR A 40 9.52 -3.45 11.87
CA TYR A 40 8.57 -2.73 12.72
C TYR A 40 8.14 -3.56 13.96
N ALA A 41 8.14 -4.88 13.86
CA ALA A 41 7.90 -5.77 15.00
C ALA A 41 8.95 -5.58 16.12
N GLU A 42 10.21 -5.35 15.75
CA GLU A 42 11.26 -5.04 16.73
C GLU A 42 11.08 -3.65 17.34
N ALA A 43 10.62 -2.65 16.56
CA ALA A 43 10.29 -1.33 17.08
C ALA A 43 9.14 -1.40 18.09
N LEU A 44 8.07 -2.15 17.81
CA LEU A 44 6.98 -2.40 18.76
C LEU A 44 7.48 -3.12 20.01
N GLN A 45 8.32 -4.16 19.84
CA GLN A 45 8.90 -4.91 20.97
C GLN A 45 9.73 -3.99 21.88
N ALA A 46 10.53 -3.10 21.31
CA ALA A 46 11.34 -2.14 22.06
C ALA A 46 10.50 -1.08 22.77
N ALA A 47 9.39 -0.66 22.17
CA ALA A 47 8.45 0.30 22.74
C ALA A 47 7.51 -0.30 23.82
N GLY A 48 7.55 -1.62 24.03
CA GLY A 48 6.67 -2.32 24.98
C GLY A 48 5.23 -2.48 24.48
N VAL A 49 4.97 -2.24 23.21
CA VAL A 49 3.67 -2.49 22.56
C VAL A 49 3.53 -3.99 22.30
N SER A 50 2.43 -4.57 22.72
CA SER A 50 2.19 -6.00 22.50
C SER A 50 1.85 -6.29 21.05
N TRP A 51 2.47 -7.34 20.49
CA TRP A 51 2.27 -7.71 19.09
C TRP A 51 2.38 -9.23 18.88
N LYS A 52 1.80 -9.74 17.80
CA LYS A 52 1.87 -11.16 17.42
C LYS A 52 1.53 -11.35 15.93
N VAL A 53 2.09 -12.39 15.33
CA VAL A 53 1.69 -12.90 14.02
C VAL A 53 0.79 -14.11 14.23
N TYR A 54 -0.43 -14.08 13.68
CA TYR A 54 -1.34 -15.20 13.60
C TYR A 54 -1.16 -15.89 12.25
N GLN A 55 -0.65 -17.09 12.27
CA GLN A 55 -0.31 -17.86 11.07
C GLN A 55 -0.25 -19.36 11.36
N ASN A 56 -0.22 -20.17 10.31
CA ASN A 56 0.34 -21.49 10.33
C ASN A 56 1.69 -21.47 9.57
N ALA A 57 2.80 -21.47 10.27
CA ALA A 57 4.13 -21.31 9.67
C ALA A 57 4.52 -22.41 8.66
N ALA A 58 3.83 -23.57 8.68
CA ALA A 58 4.01 -24.64 7.71
C ALA A 58 3.10 -24.50 6.47
N ASP A 59 2.18 -23.53 6.49
CA ASP A 59 1.16 -23.31 5.45
C ASP A 59 0.76 -21.83 5.46
N ASN A 60 1.73 -20.94 5.29
CA ASN A 60 1.56 -19.49 5.19
C ASN A 60 2.04 -18.95 3.83
N PHE A 61 2.29 -19.82 2.88
CA PHE A 61 2.74 -19.52 1.53
C PHE A 61 4.02 -18.65 1.43
N GLY A 62 4.84 -18.60 2.50
CA GLY A 62 6.02 -17.72 2.57
C GLY A 62 5.69 -16.25 2.93
N ASP A 63 4.45 -15.95 3.23
CA ASP A 63 3.91 -14.60 3.35
C ASP A 63 4.20 -13.90 4.67
N ASN A 64 4.85 -14.55 5.62
CA ASN A 64 5.37 -13.90 6.82
C ASN A 64 6.73 -13.26 6.53
N ALA A 65 6.77 -11.98 6.20
CA ALA A 65 8.02 -11.30 5.87
C ALA A 65 9.06 -11.27 7.01
N LEU A 66 8.68 -11.54 8.27
CA LEU A 66 9.67 -11.68 9.35
C LEU A 66 10.60 -12.89 9.10
N ALA A 67 10.15 -13.88 8.34
CA ALA A 67 10.98 -15.02 7.94
C ALA A 67 12.14 -14.67 6.99
N TYR A 68 12.09 -13.50 6.37
CA TYR A 68 13.16 -13.01 5.51
C TYR A 68 14.37 -12.48 6.31
N PHE A 69 14.17 -12.19 7.61
CA PHE A 69 15.11 -11.50 8.48
C PHE A 69 15.85 -12.46 9.40
N THR A 70 17.18 -12.34 9.40
CA THR A 70 18.07 -13.22 10.17
C THR A 70 17.85 -13.15 11.68
N GLN A 71 17.42 -12.00 12.22
CA GLN A 71 17.11 -11.84 13.64
C GLN A 71 15.86 -12.63 14.07
N PHE A 72 14.98 -13.00 13.13
CA PHE A 72 13.84 -13.86 13.41
C PHE A 72 14.14 -15.33 13.15
N THR A 73 14.79 -15.65 12.02
CA THR A 73 15.15 -17.05 11.68
C THR A 73 16.18 -17.63 12.64
N ASN A 74 17.06 -16.81 13.19
CA ASN A 74 18.06 -17.20 14.19
C ASN A 74 17.64 -16.88 15.63
N ALA A 75 16.39 -16.48 15.85
CA ALA A 75 15.90 -16.12 17.19
C ALA A 75 15.98 -17.34 18.13
N PRO A 76 16.54 -17.18 19.35
CA PRO A 76 16.56 -18.27 20.32
C PRO A 76 15.15 -18.81 20.61
N ALA A 77 15.02 -20.13 20.72
CA ALA A 77 13.74 -20.76 21.06
C ALA A 77 13.19 -20.16 22.37
N GLY A 78 11.90 -19.81 22.38
CA GLY A 78 11.22 -19.16 23.51
C GLY A 78 11.45 -17.65 23.64
N SER A 79 12.31 -17.05 22.81
CA SER A 79 12.42 -15.59 22.75
C SER A 79 11.16 -14.94 22.19
N ALA A 80 10.95 -13.64 22.47
CA ALA A 80 9.80 -12.90 21.98
C ALA A 80 9.70 -12.92 20.44
N LEU A 81 10.81 -12.78 19.73
CA LEU A 81 10.81 -12.77 18.27
C LEU A 81 10.44 -14.16 17.72
N ALA A 82 10.98 -15.24 18.31
CA ALA A 82 10.63 -16.61 17.90
C ALA A 82 9.16 -16.93 18.16
N VAL A 83 8.65 -16.63 19.36
CA VAL A 83 7.29 -17.01 19.76
C VAL A 83 6.23 -16.16 19.08
N LYS A 84 6.40 -14.83 19.07
CA LYS A 84 5.40 -13.89 18.54
C LYS A 84 5.46 -13.77 17.02
N GLY A 85 6.67 -13.81 16.44
CA GLY A 85 6.89 -13.56 15.02
C GLY A 85 6.88 -14.83 14.15
N MET A 86 7.38 -15.95 14.68
CA MET A 86 7.60 -17.17 13.90
C MET A 86 6.70 -18.34 14.37
N GLY A 87 5.99 -18.18 15.47
CA GLY A 87 5.11 -19.22 16.02
C GLY A 87 3.89 -19.47 15.13
N SER A 88 3.41 -20.73 15.14
CA SER A 88 2.12 -21.09 14.55
C SER A 88 1.00 -21.04 15.59
N VAL A 89 -0.21 -20.77 15.12
CA VAL A 89 -1.42 -21.00 15.93
C VAL A 89 -1.61 -22.49 16.19
N PRO A 90 -2.30 -22.89 17.27
CA PRO A 90 -2.65 -24.30 17.52
C PRO A 90 -3.52 -24.87 16.38
N LYS A 91 -3.20 -26.08 15.94
CA LYS A 91 -4.01 -26.82 14.97
C LYS A 91 -5.13 -27.56 15.71
N ALA A 92 -6.37 -27.14 15.51
CA ALA A 92 -7.54 -27.70 16.19
C ALA A 92 -8.63 -28.20 15.25
N THR A 93 -8.79 -27.57 14.09
CA THR A 93 -9.92 -27.80 13.18
C THR A 93 -9.56 -28.58 11.91
N GLY A 94 -8.27 -28.65 11.58
CA GLY A 94 -7.76 -29.25 10.34
C GLY A 94 -7.79 -28.30 9.14
N ARG A 95 -8.24 -27.06 9.33
CA ARG A 95 -8.18 -25.97 8.33
C ARG A 95 -7.49 -24.76 8.93
N THR A 96 -6.47 -24.24 8.24
CA THR A 96 -5.66 -23.09 8.71
C THR A 96 -6.50 -21.83 8.98
N PRO A 97 -7.47 -21.41 8.13
CA PRO A 97 -8.30 -20.24 8.40
C PRO A 97 -9.10 -20.36 9.71
N ASP A 98 -9.71 -21.52 9.94
CA ASP A 98 -10.50 -21.79 11.15
C ASP A 98 -9.61 -21.82 12.40
N ASP A 99 -8.41 -22.38 12.31
CA ASP A 99 -7.42 -22.43 13.41
C ASP A 99 -6.94 -21.01 13.77
N ILE A 100 -6.66 -20.16 12.77
CA ILE A 100 -6.29 -18.77 12.98
C ILE A 100 -7.43 -18.00 13.68
N ALA A 101 -8.66 -18.12 13.16
CA ALA A 101 -9.82 -17.46 13.75
C ALA A 101 -10.09 -17.95 15.16
N ALA A 102 -9.96 -19.26 15.42
CA ALA A 102 -10.11 -19.82 16.76
C ALA A 102 -9.07 -19.29 17.75
N ALA A 103 -7.82 -19.13 17.31
CA ALA A 103 -6.76 -18.54 18.14
C ALA A 103 -7.02 -17.07 18.46
N ILE A 104 -7.46 -16.26 17.47
CA ILE A 104 -7.86 -14.86 17.70
C ILE A 104 -9.03 -14.82 18.69
N LYS A 105 -10.07 -15.63 18.49
CA LYS A 105 -11.23 -15.70 19.37
C LYS A 105 -10.86 -16.08 20.81
N ALA A 106 -9.91 -17.00 20.97
CA ALA A 106 -9.43 -17.40 22.28
C ALA A 106 -8.69 -16.28 22.98
N ASP A 107 -7.83 -15.55 22.27
CA ASP A 107 -7.10 -14.39 22.81
C ASP A 107 -8.06 -13.23 23.14
N VAL A 108 -9.12 -13.00 22.34
CA VAL A 108 -10.20 -12.05 22.61
C VAL A 108 -10.93 -12.44 23.91
N ALA A 109 -11.39 -13.68 24.02
CA ALA A 109 -12.12 -14.15 25.19
C ALA A 109 -11.29 -14.13 26.48
N ALA A 110 -9.97 -14.26 26.37
CA ALA A 110 -9.05 -14.19 27.48
C ALA A 110 -8.62 -12.75 27.84
N GLY A 111 -9.05 -11.72 27.11
CA GLY A 111 -8.54 -10.35 27.22
C GLY A 111 -7.05 -10.23 26.93
N ALA A 112 -6.52 -11.11 26.09
CA ALA A 112 -5.10 -11.26 25.78
C ALA A 112 -4.76 -10.93 24.31
N LEU A 113 -5.74 -10.41 23.54
CA LEU A 113 -5.48 -10.00 22.17
C LEU A 113 -4.38 -8.93 22.15
N PRO A 114 -3.27 -9.13 21.40
CA PRO A 114 -2.22 -8.12 21.30
C PRO A 114 -2.71 -6.82 20.68
N GLN A 115 -2.07 -5.72 21.02
CA GLN A 115 -2.36 -4.40 20.50
C GLN A 115 -2.13 -4.29 18.99
N VAL A 116 -1.12 -5.02 18.44
CA VAL A 116 -0.85 -5.12 17.01
C VAL A 116 -0.81 -6.59 16.61
N CYS A 117 -1.63 -6.94 15.62
CA CYS A 117 -1.73 -8.29 15.10
C CYS A 117 -1.49 -8.28 13.59
N TRP A 118 -0.54 -9.07 13.12
CA TRP A 118 -0.47 -9.45 11.72
C TRP A 118 -1.17 -10.79 11.55
N ILE A 119 -2.02 -10.90 10.54
CA ILE A 119 -2.76 -12.10 10.22
C ILE A 119 -2.35 -12.53 8.82
N VAL A 120 -1.73 -13.70 8.71
CA VAL A 120 -1.20 -14.23 7.46
C VAL A 120 -2.04 -15.42 7.04
N ALA A 121 -2.66 -15.32 5.85
CA ALA A 121 -3.47 -16.37 5.29
C ALA A 121 -2.64 -17.64 4.95
N ASP A 122 -3.31 -18.78 4.83
CA ASP A 122 -2.77 -19.95 4.14
C ASP A 122 -2.87 -19.78 2.62
N GLN A 123 -2.19 -20.65 1.87
CA GLN A 123 -2.20 -20.58 0.41
C GLN A 123 -3.64 -20.61 -0.17
N GLN A 124 -4.52 -21.43 0.39
CA GLN A 124 -5.89 -21.59 -0.12
C GLN A 124 -6.76 -20.34 0.12
N SER A 125 -6.48 -19.56 1.15
CA SER A 125 -7.25 -18.35 1.51
C SER A 125 -6.53 -17.05 1.18
N SER A 126 -5.38 -17.12 0.48
CA SER A 126 -4.53 -15.96 0.18
C SER A 126 -5.06 -15.09 -0.97
N GLU A 127 -5.97 -15.62 -1.79
CA GLU A 127 -6.41 -15.02 -3.05
C GLU A 127 -5.30 -14.89 -4.12
N HIS A 128 -4.11 -15.46 -3.87
CA HIS A 128 -3.08 -15.62 -4.90
C HIS A 128 -3.62 -16.48 -6.04
N PRO A 129 -3.18 -16.35 -7.32
CA PRO A 129 -3.58 -17.24 -8.40
C PRO A 129 -3.59 -18.71 -7.98
N TYR A 130 -4.66 -19.41 -8.34
CA TYR A 130 -5.10 -20.77 -7.90
C TYR A 130 -5.87 -20.81 -6.56
N ALA A 131 -5.84 -19.78 -5.71
CA ALA A 131 -6.79 -19.60 -4.63
C ALA A 131 -8.00 -18.78 -5.11
N THR A 132 -9.16 -18.95 -4.48
CA THR A 132 -10.36 -18.23 -4.90
C THR A 132 -10.62 -17.01 -4.03
N PRO A 133 -11.13 -15.88 -4.58
CA PRO A 133 -11.57 -14.76 -3.76
C PRO A 133 -12.66 -15.13 -2.74
N GLN A 134 -13.41 -16.21 -2.99
CA GLN A 134 -14.42 -16.72 -2.07
C GLN A 134 -13.81 -17.32 -0.80
N ASP A 135 -12.69 -18.05 -0.93
CA ASP A 135 -11.98 -18.60 0.23
C ASP A 135 -11.37 -17.47 1.06
N GLY A 136 -10.76 -16.44 0.41
CA GLY A 136 -10.27 -15.26 1.10
C GLY A 136 -11.36 -14.46 1.79
N ALA A 137 -12.49 -14.23 1.12
CA ALA A 137 -13.64 -13.55 1.72
C ALA A 137 -14.18 -14.31 2.95
N HIS A 138 -14.20 -15.65 2.89
CA HIS A 138 -14.57 -16.48 4.04
C HIS A 138 -13.58 -16.34 5.19
N PHE A 139 -12.28 -16.33 4.91
CA PHE A 139 -11.26 -16.12 5.94
C PHE A 139 -11.42 -14.75 6.63
N VAL A 140 -11.63 -13.68 5.86
CA VAL A 140 -11.90 -12.35 6.42
C VAL A 140 -13.16 -12.35 7.30
N HIS A 141 -14.22 -13.03 6.87
CA HIS A 141 -15.44 -13.21 7.68
C HIS A 141 -15.13 -13.89 9.02
N LEU A 142 -14.39 -15.00 9.01
CA LEU A 142 -13.98 -15.71 10.24
C LEU A 142 -13.17 -14.84 11.19
N VAL A 143 -12.25 -14.01 10.66
CA VAL A 143 -11.47 -13.06 11.46
C VAL A 143 -12.38 -12.01 12.10
N MET A 144 -13.31 -11.44 11.33
CA MET A 144 -14.26 -10.46 11.86
C MET A 144 -15.16 -11.05 12.95
N ASP A 145 -15.67 -12.27 12.76
CA ASP A 145 -16.44 -12.98 13.77
C ASP A 145 -15.62 -13.27 15.03
N ALA A 146 -14.35 -13.63 14.87
CA ALA A 146 -13.46 -13.87 15.98
C ALA A 146 -13.22 -12.60 16.83
N LEU A 147 -13.03 -11.44 16.17
CA LEU A 147 -12.91 -10.15 16.85
C LEU A 147 -14.22 -9.72 17.53
N ASN A 148 -15.36 -10.00 16.88
CA ASN A 148 -16.69 -9.68 17.40
C ASN A 148 -17.19 -10.69 18.46
N ALA A 149 -16.39 -11.70 18.82
CA ALA A 149 -16.68 -12.53 19.99
C ALA A 149 -16.77 -11.74 21.28
N ASP A 150 -16.11 -10.57 21.32
CA ASP A 150 -16.35 -9.50 22.26
C ASP A 150 -16.63 -8.20 21.47
N PRO A 151 -17.87 -7.66 21.49
CA PRO A 151 -18.24 -6.45 20.80
C PRO A 151 -17.40 -5.22 21.20
N ASP A 152 -16.90 -5.12 22.42
CA ASP A 152 -16.06 -4.01 22.84
C ASP A 152 -14.67 -4.08 22.18
N VAL A 153 -14.14 -5.28 22.00
CA VAL A 153 -12.90 -5.51 21.25
C VAL A 153 -13.10 -5.14 19.77
N PHE A 154 -14.18 -5.62 19.13
CA PHE A 154 -14.49 -5.27 17.74
C PHE A 154 -14.64 -3.74 17.58
N ASN A 155 -15.38 -3.10 18.48
CA ASN A 155 -15.64 -1.66 18.45
C ASN A 155 -14.41 -0.78 18.79
N SER A 156 -13.33 -1.36 19.27
CA SER A 156 -12.05 -0.67 19.52
C SER A 156 -10.93 -1.09 18.56
N THR A 157 -11.26 -1.88 17.53
CA THR A 157 -10.30 -2.42 16.57
C THR A 157 -10.33 -1.65 15.24
N VAL A 158 -9.16 -1.44 14.68
CA VAL A 158 -8.96 -1.11 13.26
C VAL A 158 -8.40 -2.35 12.58
N LEU A 159 -9.19 -2.97 11.70
CA LEU A 159 -8.75 -4.06 10.82
C LEU A 159 -8.43 -3.49 9.45
N LEU A 160 -7.19 -3.64 9.01
CA LEU A 160 -6.73 -3.25 7.66
C LEU A 160 -6.58 -4.52 6.83
N LEU A 161 -7.44 -4.68 5.83
CA LEU A 161 -7.31 -5.71 4.81
C LEU A 161 -6.51 -5.09 3.65
N ASN A 162 -5.27 -5.51 3.51
CA ASN A 162 -4.33 -4.97 2.53
C ASN A 162 -3.79 -6.07 1.63
N TYR A 163 -4.02 -5.93 0.33
CA TYR A 163 -3.38 -6.81 -0.65
C TYR A 163 -1.92 -6.40 -0.82
N ASP A 164 -1.04 -7.37 -0.95
CA ASP A 164 0.39 -7.12 -1.08
C ASP A 164 0.79 -6.74 -2.50
N GLU A 165 0.19 -7.38 -3.51
CA GLU A 165 0.51 -7.13 -4.91
C GLU A 165 -0.72 -7.16 -5.82
N ASN A 166 -0.52 -6.88 -7.10
CA ASN A 166 -1.57 -6.73 -8.10
C ASN A 166 -1.83 -8.00 -8.94
N ASP A 167 -1.13 -9.10 -8.73
CA ASP A 167 -1.29 -10.38 -9.45
C ASP A 167 -1.38 -10.25 -10.99
N GLY A 168 -0.66 -9.32 -11.57
CA GLY A 168 -0.72 -9.03 -13.02
C GLY A 168 -1.95 -8.24 -13.46
N PHE A 169 -2.82 -7.81 -12.55
CA PHE A 169 -3.91 -6.89 -12.86
C PHE A 169 -3.40 -5.45 -12.87
N PHE A 170 -3.23 -4.91 -14.06
CA PHE A 170 -2.67 -3.57 -14.23
C PHE A 170 -3.71 -2.48 -14.01
N ASP A 171 -3.26 -1.39 -13.38
CA ASP A 171 -4.06 -0.21 -13.15
C ASP A 171 -3.91 0.80 -14.31
N HIS A 172 -4.93 1.65 -14.48
CA HIS A 172 -4.91 2.75 -15.45
C HIS A 172 -4.31 4.05 -14.88
N VAL A 173 -3.98 4.09 -13.59
CA VAL A 173 -3.34 5.23 -12.94
C VAL A 173 -1.82 5.01 -12.92
N PRO A 174 -1.02 5.88 -13.55
CA PRO A 174 0.43 5.78 -13.47
C PRO A 174 0.91 5.88 -12.01
N PRO A 175 1.70 4.90 -11.52
CA PRO A 175 2.19 4.95 -10.15
C PRO A 175 3.18 6.12 -9.96
N PRO A 176 3.13 6.80 -8.81
CA PRO A 176 4.17 7.77 -8.46
C PRO A 176 5.56 7.12 -8.42
N ALA A 177 6.53 7.83 -8.95
CA ALA A 177 7.93 7.42 -8.94
C ALA A 177 8.80 8.59 -8.50
N ALA A 178 9.82 8.33 -7.70
CA ALA A 178 10.64 9.39 -7.12
C ALA A 178 11.43 10.17 -8.19
N PRO A 179 11.62 11.47 -8.04
CA PRO A 179 12.52 12.25 -8.91
C PRO A 179 13.94 11.66 -8.92
N PRO A 180 14.68 11.77 -10.03
CA PRO A 180 16.05 11.28 -10.13
C PRO A 180 16.93 11.78 -8.98
N GLY A 181 17.75 10.89 -8.40
CA GLY A 181 18.65 11.21 -7.30
C GLY A 181 18.01 11.16 -5.90
N THR A 182 16.74 10.77 -5.78
CA THR A 182 16.09 10.59 -4.48
C THR A 182 16.70 9.38 -3.75
N LEU A 183 17.22 9.64 -2.55
CA LEU A 183 17.86 8.60 -1.72
C LEU A 183 16.84 7.52 -1.29
N GLY A 184 17.24 6.26 -1.38
CA GLY A 184 16.43 5.10 -0.98
C GLY A 184 15.34 4.70 -1.97
N GLU A 185 15.22 5.37 -3.12
CA GLU A 185 14.18 5.12 -4.13
C GLU A 185 14.71 4.64 -5.48
N PHE A 186 16.00 4.28 -5.54
CA PHE A 186 16.61 3.76 -6.76
C PHE A 186 17.44 2.51 -6.47
N TYR A 187 17.32 1.51 -7.35
CA TYR A 187 18.17 0.35 -7.41
C TYR A 187 18.76 0.23 -8.81
N ASN A 188 20.09 0.11 -8.93
CA ASN A 188 20.80 0.07 -10.23
C ASN A 188 20.35 1.18 -11.21
N ASN A 189 20.21 2.41 -10.73
CA ASN A 189 19.69 3.57 -11.48
C ASN A 189 18.25 3.41 -11.99
N THR A 190 17.54 2.37 -11.60
CA THR A 190 16.13 2.20 -11.90
C THR A 190 15.29 2.70 -10.73
N ASN A 191 14.28 3.50 -11.03
CA ASN A 191 13.34 3.98 -10.02
C ASN A 191 12.51 2.82 -9.47
N ILE A 192 12.40 2.72 -8.15
CA ILE A 192 11.57 1.71 -7.48
C ILE A 192 10.08 2.03 -7.65
N GLY A 193 9.69 3.27 -7.39
CA GLY A 193 8.29 3.72 -7.46
C GLY A 193 7.38 3.07 -6.43
N LEU A 194 6.09 3.42 -6.47
CA LEU A 194 5.07 2.83 -5.58
C LEU A 194 4.43 1.55 -6.14
N GLY A 195 4.58 1.29 -7.44
CA GLY A 195 3.94 0.17 -8.11
C GLY A 195 2.45 0.43 -8.44
N PHE A 196 1.82 -0.55 -9.06
CA PHE A 196 0.38 -0.49 -9.37
C PHE A 196 -0.44 -0.49 -8.09
N ARG A 197 -1.62 0.16 -8.12
CA ARG A 197 -2.51 0.18 -6.97
C ARG A 197 -3.02 -1.22 -6.65
N VAL A 198 -3.09 -1.51 -5.36
CA VAL A 198 -3.70 -2.71 -4.80
C VAL A 198 -4.85 -2.33 -3.88
N PRO A 199 -5.83 -3.20 -3.65
CA PRO A 199 -6.91 -2.92 -2.71
C PRO A 199 -6.42 -2.77 -1.29
N LEU A 200 -6.94 -1.76 -0.57
CA LEU A 200 -6.85 -1.63 0.88
C LEU A 200 -8.23 -1.27 1.42
N ILE A 201 -8.72 -2.04 2.39
CA ILE A 201 -10.01 -1.81 3.03
C ILE A 201 -9.75 -1.60 4.53
N ALA A 202 -10.16 -0.44 5.06
CA ALA A 202 -10.11 -0.15 6.48
C ALA A 202 -11.49 -0.44 7.11
N ILE A 203 -11.52 -1.39 8.04
CA ILE A 203 -12.73 -1.86 8.70
C ILE A 203 -12.65 -1.45 10.17
N SER A 204 -13.53 -0.55 10.58
CA SER A 204 -13.58 -0.06 11.96
C SER A 204 -14.87 0.75 12.21
N PRO A 205 -15.22 1.08 13.45
CA PRO A 205 -16.31 2.00 13.74
C PRO A 205 -16.14 3.38 13.07
N TRP A 206 -14.91 3.82 12.85
CA TRP A 206 -14.58 5.14 12.31
C TRP A 206 -14.49 5.20 10.78
N THR A 207 -14.72 4.07 10.09
CA THR A 207 -14.67 3.99 8.61
C THR A 207 -15.99 3.54 7.99
N ARG A 208 -17.04 3.30 8.78
CA ARG A 208 -18.36 2.86 8.30
C ARG A 208 -18.98 3.84 7.30
N GLY A 209 -19.66 3.30 6.28
CA GLY A 209 -20.42 4.09 5.29
C GLY A 209 -19.90 3.99 3.86
N GLY A 210 -18.96 3.11 3.55
CA GLY A 210 -18.46 2.89 2.19
C GLY A 210 -17.71 4.10 1.61
N TRP A 211 -16.98 4.81 2.46
CA TRP A 211 -16.16 5.96 2.07
C TRP A 211 -15.00 5.57 1.17
N VAL A 212 -14.67 6.44 0.23
CA VAL A 212 -13.47 6.34 -0.60
C VAL A 212 -12.46 7.42 -0.18
N ASN A 213 -11.21 7.04 0.00
CA ASN A 213 -10.10 7.98 0.15
C ASN A 213 -9.20 7.88 -1.07
N SER A 214 -8.97 9.01 -1.75
CA SER A 214 -8.14 9.11 -2.97
C SER A 214 -6.79 9.77 -2.69
N GLU A 215 -6.36 9.87 -1.43
CA GLU A 215 -5.00 10.22 -1.07
C GLU A 215 -4.05 9.12 -1.53
N THR A 216 -2.81 9.48 -1.86
CA THR A 216 -1.78 8.51 -2.22
C THR A 216 -1.28 7.80 -0.97
N PHE A 217 -1.44 6.49 -0.94
CA PHE A 217 -0.91 5.60 0.09
C PHE A 217 0.00 4.54 -0.52
N ASP A 218 0.87 3.96 0.28
CA ASP A 218 1.64 2.77 -0.04
C ASP A 218 1.69 1.80 1.16
N HIS A 219 2.42 0.70 1.03
CA HIS A 219 2.54 -0.27 2.11
C HIS A 219 3.15 0.32 3.40
N THR A 220 3.98 1.38 3.29
CA THR A 220 4.55 2.04 4.47
C THR A 220 3.54 2.93 5.20
N SER A 221 2.43 3.27 4.57
CA SER A 221 1.36 4.06 5.19
C SER A 221 0.74 3.36 6.41
N VAL A 222 0.69 2.02 6.40
CA VAL A 222 0.23 1.22 7.54
C VAL A 222 1.19 1.38 8.73
N LEU A 223 2.50 1.35 8.48
CA LEU A 223 3.51 1.58 9.51
C LEU A 223 3.40 3.00 10.09
N ARG A 224 3.21 4.00 9.23
CA ARG A 224 3.03 5.39 9.64
C ARG A 224 1.76 5.60 10.47
N PHE A 225 0.68 4.91 10.15
CA PHE A 225 -0.53 4.91 10.98
C PHE A 225 -0.23 4.38 12.38
N MET A 226 0.51 3.28 12.48
CA MET A 226 0.93 2.71 13.75
C MET A 226 1.91 3.64 14.50
N GLU A 227 2.78 4.38 13.81
CA GLU A 227 3.63 5.42 14.43
C GLU A 227 2.78 6.50 15.12
N VAL A 228 1.76 7.04 14.42
CA VAL A 228 0.85 8.05 14.98
C VAL A 228 0.10 7.49 16.19
N TRP A 229 -0.43 6.28 16.06
CA TRP A 229 -1.18 5.63 17.11
C TRP A 229 -0.33 5.32 18.35
N THR A 230 0.86 4.75 18.19
CA THR A 230 1.76 4.43 19.32
C THR A 230 2.28 5.70 20.00
N ALA A 231 2.51 6.78 19.25
CA ALA A 231 2.84 8.08 19.83
C ALA A 231 1.69 8.63 20.68
N ALA A 232 0.45 8.51 20.22
CA ALA A 232 -0.74 8.91 20.99
C ALA A 232 -0.93 8.09 22.28
N LEU A 233 -0.47 6.83 22.30
CA LEU A 233 -0.46 5.99 23.51
C LEU A 233 0.69 6.35 24.48
N GLY A 234 1.62 7.21 24.09
CA GLY A 234 2.82 7.52 24.89
C GLY A 234 3.93 6.47 24.80
N THR A 235 3.83 5.54 23.86
CA THR A 235 4.82 4.47 23.61
C THR A 235 5.27 4.49 22.14
N PRO A 236 5.93 5.56 21.68
CA PRO A 236 6.22 5.74 20.26
C PRO A 236 7.11 4.61 19.72
N ALA A 237 6.64 3.95 18.67
CA ALA A 237 7.39 2.98 17.88
C ALA A 237 7.54 3.53 16.47
N ASN A 238 8.77 3.90 16.07
CA ASN A 238 9.03 4.54 14.79
C ASN A 238 9.71 3.58 13.81
N CYS A 239 9.28 3.60 12.55
CA CYS A 239 9.94 2.91 11.45
C CYS A 239 11.00 3.83 10.82
N VAL A 240 12.26 3.65 11.20
CA VAL A 240 13.36 4.53 10.78
C VAL A 240 13.76 4.37 9.30
N ASN A 241 13.30 3.32 8.66
CA ASN A 241 13.73 2.93 7.32
C ASN A 241 12.90 3.56 6.18
N ILE A 242 11.74 4.13 6.50
CA ILE A 242 10.88 4.76 5.48
C ILE A 242 11.60 6.00 4.92
N SER A 243 11.79 6.03 3.59
CA SER A 243 12.47 7.14 2.93
C SER A 243 11.75 8.48 3.15
N ALA A 244 12.50 9.57 3.11
CA ALA A 244 11.93 10.91 3.22
C ALA A 244 10.93 11.20 2.11
N TRP A 245 11.15 10.66 0.91
CA TRP A 245 10.23 10.82 -0.20
C TRP A 245 8.89 10.11 0.07
N ARG A 246 8.89 8.85 0.50
CA ARG A 246 7.64 8.13 0.85
C ARG A 246 6.91 8.84 1.97
N ARG A 247 7.62 9.30 3.00
CA ARG A 247 7.02 10.09 4.08
C ARG A 247 6.37 11.39 3.61
N SER A 248 6.87 11.99 2.54
CA SER A 248 6.30 13.22 1.99
C SER A 248 5.14 13.01 1.03
N VAL A 249 5.18 11.94 0.20
CA VAL A 249 4.21 11.69 -0.88
C VAL A 249 3.06 10.81 -0.41
N CYS A 250 3.33 9.82 0.45
CA CYS A 250 2.31 8.90 0.94
C CYS A 250 1.71 9.41 2.26
N GLY A 251 0.40 9.35 2.39
CA GLY A 251 -0.30 9.64 3.63
C GLY A 251 -0.05 8.59 4.72
N ASP A 252 -0.45 8.89 5.94
CA ASP A 252 -0.32 8.02 7.12
C ASP A 252 -1.62 7.31 7.49
N LEU A 253 -2.57 7.23 6.59
CA LEU A 253 -3.91 6.68 6.76
C LEU A 253 -4.83 7.45 7.73
N THR A 254 -4.37 8.42 8.51
CA THR A 254 -5.26 9.13 9.47
C THR A 254 -6.47 9.78 8.79
N GLY A 255 -6.31 10.26 7.54
CA GLY A 255 -7.38 10.83 6.72
C GLY A 255 -8.46 9.83 6.28
N VAL A 256 -8.29 8.53 6.53
CA VAL A 256 -9.28 7.49 6.23
C VAL A 256 -10.39 7.47 7.28
N PHE A 257 -10.10 7.89 8.51
CA PHE A 257 -10.97 7.73 9.67
C PHE A 257 -11.74 9.00 10.00
N ASP A 258 -12.96 8.83 10.50
CA ASP A 258 -13.75 9.88 11.16
C ASP A 258 -13.89 9.53 12.65
N PHE A 259 -12.87 9.88 13.42
CA PHE A 259 -12.83 9.58 14.84
C PHE A 259 -13.90 10.34 15.66
N ALA A 260 -14.49 11.38 15.10
CA ALA A 260 -15.53 12.16 15.78
C ALA A 260 -16.92 11.49 15.69
N ASN A 261 -17.16 10.65 14.68
CA ASN A 261 -18.48 10.08 14.40
C ASN A 261 -18.40 8.53 14.23
N PRO A 262 -18.07 7.76 15.28
CA PRO A 262 -18.00 6.31 15.17
C PRO A 262 -19.38 5.68 14.98
N VAL A 263 -19.45 4.62 14.19
CA VAL A 263 -20.64 3.77 14.05
C VAL A 263 -20.29 2.37 14.52
N TYR A 264 -20.75 2.03 15.71
CA TYR A 264 -20.42 0.79 16.39
C TYR A 264 -21.20 -0.42 15.87
N GLY A 265 -20.69 -1.60 16.21
CA GLY A 265 -21.26 -2.91 15.91
C GLY A 265 -20.80 -3.48 14.57
N MET A 266 -20.75 -4.79 14.52
CA MET A 266 -20.40 -5.53 13.28
C MET A 266 -21.51 -5.34 12.24
N PRO A 267 -21.19 -5.05 10.97
CA PRO A 267 -22.18 -5.03 9.90
C PRO A 267 -22.72 -6.42 9.63
N ALA A 268 -23.96 -6.50 9.12
CA ALA A 268 -24.46 -7.75 8.59
C ALA A 268 -23.61 -8.13 7.35
N LEU A 269 -23.04 -9.34 7.40
CA LEU A 269 -22.24 -9.90 6.33
C LEU A 269 -23.02 -11.00 5.61
N PRO A 270 -22.80 -11.24 4.32
CA PRO A 270 -23.34 -12.41 3.64
C PRO A 270 -22.75 -13.71 4.23
N ASP A 271 -23.48 -14.80 4.13
CA ASP A 271 -22.96 -16.12 4.46
C ASP A 271 -21.94 -16.55 3.37
N THR A 272 -20.69 -16.66 3.77
CA THR A 272 -19.57 -17.05 2.91
C THR A 272 -19.24 -18.54 3.00
N SER A 273 -19.87 -19.30 3.94
CA SER A 273 -19.57 -20.71 4.19
C SER A 273 -19.97 -21.63 3.01
N GLN A 274 -20.90 -21.20 2.20
CA GLN A 274 -21.43 -21.96 1.06
C GLN A 274 -20.51 -21.92 -0.17
N THR A 275 -19.47 -21.09 -0.16
CA THR A 275 -18.60 -20.86 -1.32
C THR A 275 -17.23 -21.51 -1.19
N ILE A 276 -16.93 -22.08 -0.02
CA ILE A 276 -15.61 -22.65 0.29
C ILE A 276 -15.34 -23.90 -0.54
N GLY A 277 -14.18 -23.93 -1.19
CA GLY A 277 -13.70 -25.11 -1.91
C GLY A 277 -14.55 -25.50 -3.13
N LEU A 278 -15.43 -24.63 -3.60
CA LEU A 278 -16.28 -24.90 -4.77
C LEU A 278 -15.54 -24.89 -6.09
N ALA A 279 -14.39 -24.23 -6.16
CA ALA A 279 -13.57 -24.18 -7.36
C ALA A 279 -12.09 -24.11 -7.02
N THR A 280 -11.27 -24.82 -7.77
CA THR A 280 -9.85 -24.48 -7.93
C THR A 280 -9.73 -23.60 -9.16
N CYS A 281 -9.16 -22.41 -9.01
CA CYS A 281 -8.78 -21.62 -10.17
C CYS A 281 -7.65 -22.35 -10.89
N GLY A 282 -7.99 -23.09 -11.93
CA GLY A 282 -7.00 -23.63 -12.86
C GLY A 282 -6.53 -22.54 -13.85
N PRO A 283 -5.46 -22.78 -14.61
CA PRO A 283 -5.05 -21.86 -15.67
C PRO A 283 -6.21 -21.73 -16.67
N LEU A 284 -6.97 -20.66 -16.55
CA LEU A 284 -7.96 -20.32 -17.56
C LEU A 284 -7.20 -19.84 -18.79
N SER A 285 -7.49 -20.47 -19.93
CA SER A 285 -7.13 -19.87 -21.21
C SER A 285 -7.75 -18.48 -21.24
N ASN A 286 -6.91 -17.47 -21.30
CA ASN A 286 -7.29 -16.06 -21.27
C ASN A 286 -8.36 -15.79 -22.36
N PRO A 287 -9.67 -15.83 -22.10
CA PRO A 287 -10.62 -15.46 -23.11
C PRO A 287 -10.63 -13.95 -23.17
N ALA A 288 -10.19 -13.39 -24.28
CA ALA A 288 -10.55 -12.02 -24.60
C ALA A 288 -12.09 -11.90 -24.42
N PRO A 289 -12.59 -10.83 -23.78
CA PRO A 289 -14.04 -10.60 -23.71
C PRO A 289 -14.61 -10.75 -25.12
N ALA A 290 -15.65 -11.56 -25.26
CA ALA A 290 -16.22 -11.95 -26.56
C ALA A 290 -16.59 -10.76 -27.47
N ASN A 291 -16.74 -9.57 -26.89
CA ASN A 291 -17.11 -8.32 -27.55
C ASN A 291 -16.12 -7.18 -27.29
N ASN A 292 -14.99 -7.44 -26.64
CA ASN A 292 -13.98 -6.43 -26.26
C ASN A 292 -14.60 -5.21 -25.54
N THR A 293 -15.64 -5.40 -24.76
CA THR A 293 -16.29 -4.34 -23.98
C THR A 293 -15.74 -4.29 -22.56
N LEU A 294 -15.53 -3.09 -22.04
CA LEU A 294 -15.19 -2.90 -20.66
C LEU A 294 -16.35 -3.31 -19.75
N PRO A 295 -16.08 -3.84 -18.56
CA PRO A 295 -17.10 -4.07 -17.55
C PRO A 295 -17.89 -2.79 -17.25
N ALA A 296 -19.19 -2.92 -17.04
CA ALA A 296 -19.99 -1.79 -16.61
C ALA A 296 -19.63 -1.41 -15.17
N GLN A 297 -19.42 -0.13 -14.93
CA GLN A 297 -19.20 0.36 -13.57
C GLN A 297 -20.51 0.28 -12.77
N GLU A 298 -20.41 -0.03 -11.48
CA GLU A 298 -21.55 0.04 -10.56
C GLU A 298 -22.24 1.41 -10.63
N SER A 299 -23.56 1.40 -10.56
CA SER A 299 -24.34 2.64 -10.45
C SER A 299 -24.23 3.23 -9.04
N GLY A 300 -24.35 4.56 -8.95
CA GLY A 300 -24.36 5.29 -7.69
C GLY A 300 -23.08 6.09 -7.44
N THR A 301 -23.05 6.76 -6.29
CA THR A 301 -21.91 7.54 -5.80
C THR A 301 -21.52 7.08 -4.42
N ARG A 302 -20.23 7.13 -4.10
CA ARG A 302 -19.72 6.87 -2.76
C ARG A 302 -19.22 8.18 -2.16
N PRO A 303 -19.41 8.41 -0.85
CA PRO A 303 -18.84 9.55 -0.18
C PRO A 303 -17.31 9.49 -0.24
N ALA A 304 -16.65 10.64 -0.36
CA ALA A 304 -15.21 10.74 -0.44
C ALA A 304 -14.64 11.50 0.76
N ARG A 305 -13.49 11.05 1.24
CA ARG A 305 -12.71 11.76 2.25
C ARG A 305 -12.04 13.00 1.65
N THR A 306 -11.83 14.01 2.47
CA THR A 306 -11.09 15.22 2.07
C THR A 306 -9.64 14.88 1.76
N LEU A 307 -9.13 15.46 0.67
CA LEU A 307 -7.74 15.28 0.27
C LEU A 307 -6.83 16.34 0.90
N PRO A 308 -5.56 16.00 1.20
CA PRO A 308 -4.60 16.94 1.78
C PRO A 308 -4.02 17.92 0.76
N TYR A 309 -4.27 17.73 -0.53
CA TYR A 309 -3.71 18.52 -1.62
C TYR A 309 -4.79 18.93 -2.63
N GLN A 310 -4.51 20.03 -3.33
CA GLN A 310 -5.31 20.53 -4.44
C GLN A 310 -4.39 20.70 -5.65
N PRO A 311 -4.15 19.63 -6.44
CA PRO A 311 -3.18 19.68 -7.53
C PRO A 311 -3.67 20.57 -8.66
N ASN A 312 -2.76 21.37 -9.23
CA ASN A 312 -2.98 22.14 -10.42
C ASN A 312 -1.72 22.13 -11.30
N ALA A 313 -1.89 22.41 -12.60
CA ALA A 313 -0.79 22.60 -13.53
C ALA A 313 -1.18 23.63 -14.59
N ASN A 314 -0.26 24.51 -14.93
CA ASN A 314 -0.51 25.61 -15.85
C ASN A 314 0.67 25.80 -16.81
N LEU A 315 0.37 26.36 -17.98
CA LEU A 315 1.42 26.99 -18.80
C LEU A 315 1.94 28.22 -18.02
N ASP A 316 3.21 28.21 -17.65
CA ASP A 316 3.83 29.34 -17.00
C ASP A 316 4.19 30.42 -18.05
N HIS A 317 5.11 30.09 -18.95
CA HIS A 317 5.44 30.96 -20.08
C HIS A 317 6.06 30.19 -21.25
N LEU A 318 6.25 30.89 -22.36
CA LEU A 318 6.96 30.39 -23.55
C LEU A 318 8.23 31.23 -23.77
N GLU A 319 9.35 30.56 -24.07
CA GLU A 319 10.52 31.21 -24.62
C GLU A 319 10.52 31.14 -26.15
N PHE A 320 10.94 32.21 -26.76
CA PHE A 320 11.00 32.36 -28.23
C PHE A 320 12.40 32.67 -28.70
N ALA A 321 12.75 32.20 -29.92
CA ALA A 321 13.88 32.66 -30.70
C ALA A 321 13.43 32.88 -32.14
N THR A 322 14.35 33.32 -33.01
CA THR A 322 14.06 33.43 -34.46
C THR A 322 13.60 32.05 -35.00
N GLY A 323 12.33 31.97 -35.37
CA GLY A 323 11.74 30.73 -35.90
C GLY A 323 10.69 30.06 -35.00
N GLY A 324 10.36 30.63 -33.82
CA GLY A 324 9.24 30.13 -33.02
C GLY A 324 9.58 29.83 -31.56
N VAL A 325 8.75 28.99 -30.94
CA VAL A 325 8.91 28.59 -29.53
C VAL A 325 10.15 27.69 -29.38
N THR A 326 10.98 28.02 -28.40
CA THR A 326 12.18 27.22 -28.07
C THR A 326 12.01 26.41 -26.81
N LYS A 327 11.22 26.91 -25.85
CA LYS A 327 10.86 26.20 -24.61
C LYS A 327 9.43 26.50 -24.22
N VAL A 328 8.77 25.49 -23.66
CA VAL A 328 7.52 25.62 -22.92
C VAL A 328 7.81 25.38 -21.44
N TRP A 329 7.44 26.33 -20.60
CA TRP A 329 7.52 26.21 -19.15
C TRP A 329 6.17 25.83 -18.59
N LEU A 330 6.15 24.77 -17.79
CA LEU A 330 4.95 24.27 -17.13
C LEU A 330 5.14 24.35 -15.62
N ALA A 331 4.17 24.92 -14.94
CA ALA A 331 4.11 24.95 -13.48
C ALA A 331 3.23 23.82 -12.95
N MET A 332 3.69 23.14 -11.92
CA MET A 332 2.94 22.21 -11.09
C MET A 332 2.72 22.84 -9.71
N ASP A 333 1.51 22.80 -9.21
CA ASP A 333 1.07 23.62 -8.09
C ASP A 333 0.32 22.80 -7.04
N ASN A 334 0.70 22.95 -5.78
CA ASN A 334 0.04 22.42 -4.58
C ASN A 334 -0.14 23.54 -3.52
N THR A 335 -0.24 24.81 -3.95
CA THR A 335 -0.33 25.98 -3.04
C THR A 335 -1.61 25.99 -2.22
N ALA A 336 -2.71 25.44 -2.74
CA ALA A 336 -3.98 25.32 -2.05
C ALA A 336 -4.09 24.02 -1.19
N GLY A 337 -3.04 23.20 -1.14
CA GLY A 337 -2.99 22.03 -0.27
C GLY A 337 -2.90 22.45 1.21
N THR A 338 -3.79 21.89 2.03
CA THR A 338 -3.90 22.22 3.47
C THR A 338 -3.28 21.16 4.38
N GLY A 339 -2.89 20.02 3.81
CA GLY A 339 -2.31 18.89 4.54
C GLY A 339 -0.79 18.94 4.65
N THR A 340 -0.22 17.82 5.08
CA THR A 340 1.23 17.60 5.18
C THR A 340 1.78 16.78 4.02
N THR A 341 0.92 16.22 3.16
CA THR A 341 1.28 15.33 2.06
C THR A 341 1.61 16.12 0.80
N SER A 342 2.75 15.83 0.17
CA SER A 342 3.16 16.41 -1.09
C SER A 342 2.34 15.87 -2.26
N ALA A 343 2.02 16.71 -3.22
CA ALA A 343 1.44 16.27 -4.49
C ALA A 343 2.55 15.79 -5.44
N HIS A 344 2.42 14.57 -5.93
CA HIS A 344 3.34 14.03 -6.93
C HIS A 344 2.78 14.23 -8.33
N PHE A 345 3.62 14.73 -9.26
CA PHE A 345 3.28 14.93 -10.66
C PHE A 345 4.25 14.18 -11.57
N ALA A 346 3.73 13.69 -12.68
CA ALA A 346 4.54 13.14 -13.77
C ALA A 346 4.18 13.81 -15.09
N ALA A 347 5.18 14.28 -15.81
CA ALA A 347 5.00 14.85 -17.16
C ALA A 347 5.39 13.82 -18.21
N TYR A 348 4.49 13.62 -19.17
CA TYR A 348 4.65 12.71 -20.31
C TYR A 348 4.75 13.46 -21.61
N ALA A 349 5.66 13.08 -22.48
CA ALA A 349 5.69 13.56 -23.86
C ALA A 349 4.80 12.66 -24.72
N ASN A 350 3.75 13.24 -25.29
CA ASN A 350 2.86 12.52 -26.22
C ASN A 350 3.42 12.55 -27.64
N ALA A 351 4.12 13.62 -28.01
CA ALA A 351 4.76 13.78 -29.33
C ALA A 351 5.96 14.74 -29.24
N TYR A 352 6.73 14.78 -30.34
CA TYR A 352 7.83 15.71 -30.65
C TYR A 352 9.10 15.54 -29.83
N ARG A 353 9.11 14.73 -28.78
CA ARG A 353 10.31 14.43 -28.00
C ARG A 353 10.24 13.03 -27.40
N SER A 354 11.40 12.45 -27.14
CA SER A 354 11.59 11.21 -26.39
C SER A 354 12.02 11.50 -24.94
N GLY A 355 11.97 10.48 -24.12
CA GLY A 355 12.32 10.54 -22.69
C GLY A 355 11.10 10.75 -21.82
N GLY A 356 11.33 10.83 -20.51
CA GLY A 356 10.27 10.88 -19.52
C GLY A 356 9.74 9.47 -19.13
N PRO A 357 8.70 9.38 -18.30
CA PRO A 357 8.09 10.55 -17.65
C PRO A 357 9.05 11.31 -16.72
N TRP A 358 8.90 12.63 -16.66
CA TRP A 358 9.63 13.48 -15.69
C TRP A 358 8.81 13.56 -14.41
N GLN A 359 9.46 13.30 -13.29
CA GLN A 359 8.82 13.17 -11.98
C GLN A 359 9.05 14.41 -11.12
N TYR A 360 8.01 14.90 -10.47
CA TYR A 360 8.05 16.08 -9.61
C TYR A 360 7.31 15.81 -8.32
N THR A 361 7.87 16.27 -7.21
CA THR A 361 7.23 16.23 -5.90
C THR A 361 7.08 17.66 -5.40
N VAL A 362 5.84 18.10 -5.21
CA VAL A 362 5.52 19.49 -4.83
C VAL A 362 4.98 19.50 -3.42
N ALA A 363 5.72 20.13 -2.51
CA ALA A 363 5.36 20.22 -1.11
C ALA A 363 4.04 21.00 -0.91
N PRO A 364 3.34 20.79 0.21
CA PRO A 364 2.17 21.59 0.57
C PRO A 364 2.51 23.09 0.59
N GLY A 365 1.59 23.92 0.11
CA GLY A 365 1.78 25.37 0.04
C GLY A 365 2.80 25.82 -0.99
N SER A 366 3.28 24.96 -1.89
CA SER A 366 4.35 25.24 -2.84
C SER A 366 3.93 25.01 -4.29
N ALA A 367 4.73 25.57 -5.21
CA ALA A 367 4.67 25.27 -6.63
C ALA A 367 6.10 25.08 -7.15
N THR A 368 6.21 24.38 -8.28
CA THR A 368 7.47 24.23 -9.02
C THR A 368 7.21 24.40 -10.50
N SER A 369 8.22 24.82 -11.26
CA SER A 369 8.14 24.86 -12.72
C SER A 369 9.35 24.21 -13.36
N ASP A 370 9.17 23.66 -14.54
CA ASP A 370 10.25 23.11 -15.35
C ASP A 370 9.97 23.38 -16.83
N PHE A 371 11.02 23.31 -17.65
CA PHE A 371 10.91 23.60 -19.08
C PHE A 371 11.14 22.37 -19.94
N PHE A 372 10.43 22.36 -21.07
CA PHE A 372 10.59 21.35 -22.10
C PHE A 372 11.05 22.02 -23.39
N ASN A 373 12.21 21.59 -23.92
CA ASN A 373 12.72 22.10 -25.18
C ASN A 373 11.74 21.81 -26.33
N CYS A 374 11.48 22.82 -27.15
CA CYS A 374 10.66 22.76 -28.35
C CYS A 374 11.41 23.20 -29.61
N ALA A 375 12.73 23.49 -29.52
CA ALA A 375 13.55 23.94 -30.65
C ALA A 375 13.64 22.89 -31.76
N THR A 376 14.45 23.14 -32.80
CA THR A 376 14.52 22.37 -34.05
C THR A 376 14.62 20.87 -33.86
N ASN A 377 15.35 20.36 -32.87
CA ASN A 377 15.52 18.94 -32.60
C ASN A 377 14.42 18.34 -31.69
N TYR A 378 13.46 19.15 -31.25
CA TYR A 378 12.41 18.80 -30.32
C TYR A 378 11.02 19.27 -30.78
N GLY A 379 10.74 19.12 -32.08
CA GLY A 379 9.42 19.47 -32.63
C GLY A 379 9.34 20.77 -33.41
N ALA A 380 10.47 21.50 -33.57
CA ALA A 380 10.53 22.74 -34.37
C ALA A 380 9.43 23.76 -33.97
N GLY A 381 9.30 24.04 -32.70
CA GLY A 381 8.34 24.97 -32.13
C GLY A 381 7.07 24.31 -31.57
N LYS A 382 6.87 23.02 -31.81
CA LYS A 382 5.67 22.28 -31.36
C LYS A 382 5.93 21.53 -30.05
N TYR A 383 4.86 21.36 -29.26
CA TYR A 383 4.89 20.55 -28.05
C TYR A 383 3.54 19.85 -27.82
N ASP A 384 3.59 18.69 -27.22
CA ASP A 384 2.43 17.93 -26.78
C ASP A 384 2.81 17.14 -25.53
N LEU A 385 2.39 17.64 -24.38
CA LEU A 385 2.75 17.16 -23.05
C LEU A 385 1.49 16.93 -22.22
N THR A 386 1.50 15.87 -21.43
CA THR A 386 0.45 15.60 -20.41
C THR A 386 1.09 15.56 -19.04
N ILE A 387 0.54 16.32 -18.11
CA ILE A 387 0.84 16.23 -16.68
C ILE A 387 -0.26 15.43 -16.00
N VAL A 388 0.12 14.39 -15.28
CA VAL A 388 -0.75 13.63 -14.38
C VAL A 388 -0.36 13.90 -12.93
N GLY A 389 -1.31 13.79 -12.03
CA GLY A 389 -1.12 14.00 -10.59
C GLY A 389 -2.09 13.15 -9.77
N PRO A 390 -2.11 13.33 -8.44
CA PRO A 390 -2.96 12.55 -7.55
C PRO A 390 -4.45 12.75 -7.87
N ASN A 391 -5.27 11.78 -7.44
CA ASN A 391 -6.73 11.79 -7.61
C ASN A 391 -7.18 12.00 -9.08
N ARG A 392 -6.53 11.30 -10.02
CA ARG A 392 -6.82 11.38 -11.47
C ARG A 392 -6.63 12.77 -12.07
N PHE A 393 -5.86 13.66 -11.44
CA PHE A 393 -5.53 14.94 -12.04
C PHE A 393 -4.81 14.71 -13.37
N LEU A 394 -5.29 15.35 -14.41
CA LEU A 394 -4.71 15.28 -15.75
C LEU A 394 -4.87 16.63 -16.44
N ARG A 395 -3.79 17.13 -17.04
CA ARG A 395 -3.83 18.30 -17.90
C ARG A 395 -2.89 18.14 -19.08
N ARG A 396 -3.39 18.39 -20.29
CA ARG A 396 -2.61 18.32 -21.52
C ARG A 396 -2.32 19.73 -22.04
N PHE A 397 -1.10 19.91 -22.52
CA PHE A 397 -0.58 21.16 -23.08
C PHE A 397 -0.08 20.87 -24.50
N THR A 398 -0.64 21.61 -25.49
CA THR A 398 -0.28 21.45 -26.90
C THR A 398 -0.06 22.82 -27.53
N GLY A 399 0.88 22.92 -28.46
CA GLY A 399 1.15 24.13 -29.22
C GLY A 399 2.17 23.92 -30.33
#